data_c1d31da463a895c942a4277af818fa44
#
_entry.id   c1d31da463a895c942a4277af818fa44
#
_cell.length_a   1.000
_cell.length_b   1.000
_cell.length_c   1.000
_cell.angle_alpha   90.00
_cell.angle_beta   90.00
_cell.angle_gamma   90.00
#
_symmetry.space_group_name_H-M   'P 1'
#
loop_
_entity.id
_entity.type
_entity.pdbx_description
1 polymer ?
#
loop_
_entity_poly.entity_id
_entity_poly.type
_entity_poly.pdbx_seq_one_letter_code
_entity_poly.pdbx_strand_id
1 'polypeptide(L)'
;MTDDLRSAGAPTLEDVARAAGVSRATVSRVINGVRNVDPAIQEVVRQAVSVTGYAPNRAARSLVTRRADAVALVVSGAGVEAGADREGSGSRTAGDQGSFTAQVFADPFFGRVVTGVVNYLRPRGMHPVLMFAETSRARDEVVAYLRQGSADGALIVSTHAEDPLPGLLTEAGLAAVLFARPARPVPISYVDLAHQDGARLAAEHLLARDCRRIATISGPLDVPAGQARLAGFRDTMARHGHPYTPIAEGQFTQESGEAAMERLLAAHPDLDGVFAANDLMGMGACHVLREHGRRVPQDVAVVGFDDSSAALACRPPLTTVRQPVEEMAAEMTRLLLDRLARPTSPATSVIFEPELVVRGSA
;
A
#
# COMPACT_ATOMS: atom_id res chain seq x y z
N MET A 1 17.32 44.95 32.97
CA MET A 1 16.53 44.00 33.79
C MET A 1 15.86 43.05 32.80
N THR A 2 16.68 42.23 32.16
CA THR A 2 16.33 41.27 31.11
C THR A 2 17.23 40.06 31.31
N ASP A 3 16.86 39.18 32.26
CA ASP A 3 17.60 37.91 32.41
C ASP A 3 16.77 36.93 33.28
N ASP A 4 15.69 36.39 32.68
CA ASP A 4 15.01 35.22 33.29
C ASP A 4 14.10 34.49 32.28
N LEU A 5 14.60 34.25 31.07
CA LEU A 5 13.97 33.31 30.10
C LEU A 5 14.90 32.12 29.85
N ARG A 6 15.40 31.49 30.94
CA ARG A 6 16.17 30.24 30.84
C ARG A 6 15.32 29.05 31.32
N SER A 7 15.09 28.16 30.33
CA SER A 7 14.76 26.73 30.48
C SER A 7 13.60 26.39 31.44
N ALA A 8 12.39 26.70 31.06
CA ALA A 8 11.29 25.84 31.45
C ALA A 8 11.44 24.53 30.67
N GLY A 9 12.09 23.53 31.26
CA GLY A 9 12.12 22.15 30.72
C GLY A 9 10.70 21.68 30.49
N ALA A 10 10.50 20.73 29.54
CA ALA A 10 9.18 20.17 29.30
C ALA A 10 8.54 19.72 30.64
N PRO A 11 7.23 20.01 30.86
CA PRO A 11 6.55 19.67 32.11
C PRO A 11 6.74 18.18 32.45
N THR A 12 6.97 17.89 33.72
CA THR A 12 7.23 16.55 34.23
C THR A 12 6.02 15.96 34.95
N LEU A 13 6.04 14.65 35.20
CA LEU A 13 5.04 13.97 36.03
C LEU A 13 4.96 14.56 37.45
N GLU A 14 6.07 15.12 37.95
CA GLU A 14 6.15 15.80 39.26
C GLU A 14 5.43 17.15 39.25
N ASP A 15 5.50 17.88 38.14
CA ASP A 15 4.76 19.15 38.03
C ASP A 15 3.26 18.91 37.96
N VAL A 16 2.80 17.86 37.28
CA VAL A 16 1.37 17.45 37.32
C VAL A 16 0.96 17.02 38.73
N ALA A 17 1.78 16.23 39.43
CA ALA A 17 1.50 15.80 40.79
C ALA A 17 1.36 16.97 41.77
N ARG A 18 2.23 17.96 41.63
CA ARG A 18 2.20 19.21 42.42
C ARG A 18 0.93 20.02 42.09
N ALA A 19 0.59 20.18 40.81
CA ALA A 19 -0.59 20.90 40.38
C ALA A 19 -1.90 20.22 40.79
N ALA A 20 -1.93 18.88 40.80
CA ALA A 20 -3.10 18.08 41.18
C ALA A 20 -3.21 17.83 42.71
N GLY A 21 -2.19 18.16 43.50
CA GLY A 21 -2.16 17.88 44.93
C GLY A 21 -2.18 16.39 45.31
N VAL A 22 -1.65 15.51 44.40
CA VAL A 22 -1.61 14.06 44.59
C VAL A 22 -0.21 13.52 44.43
N SER A 23 0.02 12.24 44.80
CA SER A 23 1.33 11.60 44.61
C SER A 23 1.65 11.35 43.13
N ARG A 24 2.96 11.35 42.75
CA ARG A 24 3.43 10.96 41.42
C ARG A 24 2.91 9.57 41.00
N ALA A 25 2.80 8.63 41.97
CA ALA A 25 2.27 7.30 41.72
C ALA A 25 0.78 7.36 41.34
N THR A 26 -0.02 8.24 41.95
CA THR A 26 -1.44 8.47 41.62
C THR A 26 -1.58 9.06 40.23
N VAL A 27 -0.78 10.09 39.88
CA VAL A 27 -0.75 10.66 38.53
C VAL A 27 -0.40 9.59 37.49
N SER A 28 0.65 8.80 37.74
CA SER A 28 1.04 7.72 36.85
C SER A 28 -0.07 6.68 36.63
N ARG A 29 -0.80 6.29 37.69
CA ARG A 29 -1.94 5.36 37.57
C ARG A 29 -3.09 5.95 36.73
N VAL A 30 -3.40 7.21 36.92
CA VAL A 30 -4.47 7.89 36.14
C VAL A 30 -4.09 7.99 34.68
N ILE A 31 -2.86 8.44 34.37
CA ILE A 31 -2.37 8.59 33.00
C ILE A 31 -2.30 7.24 32.27
N ASN A 32 -1.95 6.17 32.99
CA ASN A 32 -1.86 4.81 32.43
C ASN A 32 -3.19 4.04 32.46
N GLY A 33 -4.32 4.69 32.83
CA GLY A 33 -5.65 4.10 32.76
C GLY A 33 -5.89 2.95 33.77
N VAL A 34 -5.17 2.93 34.88
CA VAL A 34 -5.38 1.92 35.93
C VAL A 34 -6.72 2.16 36.63
N ARG A 35 -7.62 1.18 36.57
CA ARG A 35 -9.04 1.29 36.95
C ARG A 35 -9.33 1.54 38.45
N ASN A 36 -8.33 1.48 39.34
CA ASN A 36 -8.49 1.59 40.79
C ASN A 36 -8.12 2.99 41.35
N VAL A 37 -8.50 4.05 40.64
CA VAL A 37 -8.34 5.44 41.13
C VAL A 37 -9.73 6.08 41.19
N ASP A 38 -10.03 6.77 42.30
CA ASP A 38 -11.26 7.50 42.50
C ASP A 38 -11.57 8.42 41.29
N PRO A 39 -12.79 8.41 40.73
CA PRO A 39 -13.18 9.27 39.61
C PRO A 39 -12.94 10.76 39.84
N ALA A 40 -13.12 11.28 41.07
CA ALA A 40 -12.85 12.67 41.40
C ALA A 40 -11.33 12.97 41.27
N ILE A 41 -10.49 12.07 41.76
CA ILE A 41 -9.02 12.20 41.60
C ILE A 41 -8.61 12.11 40.15
N GLN A 42 -9.25 11.24 39.35
CA GLN A 42 -8.98 11.16 37.92
C GLN A 42 -9.25 12.49 37.21
N GLU A 43 -10.34 13.17 37.57
CA GLU A 43 -10.71 14.46 36.98
C GLU A 43 -9.71 15.56 37.36
N VAL A 44 -9.33 15.65 38.65
CA VAL A 44 -8.31 16.60 39.11
C VAL A 44 -6.98 16.41 38.39
N VAL A 45 -6.56 15.17 38.20
CA VAL A 45 -5.31 14.86 37.46
C VAL A 45 -5.43 15.23 35.97
N ARG A 46 -6.57 14.95 35.29
CA ARG A 46 -6.78 15.35 33.90
C ARG A 46 -6.73 16.88 33.73
N GLN A 47 -7.32 17.60 34.66
CA GLN A 47 -7.30 19.08 34.67
C GLN A 47 -5.86 19.60 34.89
N ALA A 48 -5.11 19.00 35.82
CA ALA A 48 -3.70 19.35 36.04
C ALA A 48 -2.81 19.06 34.81
N VAL A 49 -3.04 17.95 34.12
CA VAL A 49 -2.34 17.64 32.83
C VAL A 49 -2.65 18.71 31.79
N SER A 50 -3.91 19.14 31.65
CA SER A 50 -4.30 20.20 30.72
C SER A 50 -3.65 21.55 31.04
N VAL A 51 -3.63 21.92 32.32
CA VAL A 51 -3.07 23.21 32.81
C VAL A 51 -1.54 23.24 32.68
N THR A 52 -0.87 22.14 33.01
CA THR A 52 0.60 22.05 32.94
C THR A 52 1.11 21.88 31.52
N GLY A 53 0.27 21.48 30.56
CA GLY A 53 0.69 21.11 29.22
C GLY A 53 1.55 19.83 29.18
N TYR A 54 1.48 19.00 30.23
CA TYR A 54 2.25 17.77 30.31
C TYR A 54 1.81 16.79 29.23
N ALA A 55 2.75 16.40 28.38
CA ALA A 55 2.57 15.29 27.46
C ALA A 55 3.31 14.06 28.00
N PRO A 56 2.63 12.89 28.16
CA PRO A 56 3.29 11.67 28.61
C PRO A 56 4.47 11.34 27.72
N ASN A 57 5.66 11.17 28.31
CA ASN A 57 6.84 10.78 27.55
C ASN A 57 6.64 9.36 27.00
N ARG A 58 6.54 9.26 25.67
CA ARG A 58 6.36 7.99 24.97
C ARG A 58 7.46 6.98 25.28
N ALA A 59 8.72 7.43 25.39
CA ALA A 59 9.84 6.57 25.73
C ALA A 59 9.71 5.99 27.15
N ALA A 60 9.24 6.78 28.13
CA ALA A 60 8.98 6.28 29.48
C ALA A 60 7.78 5.31 29.52
N ARG A 61 6.77 5.55 28.69
CA ARG A 61 5.59 4.70 28.58
C ARG A 61 5.93 3.37 27.88
N SER A 62 6.72 3.39 26.81
CA SER A 62 7.14 2.17 26.10
C SER A 62 7.97 1.23 26.97
N LEU A 63 8.77 1.77 27.91
CA LEU A 63 9.52 0.97 28.91
C LEU A 63 8.57 0.21 29.86
N VAL A 64 7.41 0.77 30.18
CA VAL A 64 6.43 0.15 31.09
C VAL A 64 5.50 -0.79 30.34
N THR A 65 4.98 -0.37 29.18
CA THR A 65 4.00 -1.13 28.39
C THR A 65 4.64 -2.13 27.44
N ARG A 66 5.93 -1.99 27.17
CA ARG A 66 6.68 -2.69 26.11
C ARG A 66 6.02 -2.53 24.74
N ARG A 67 5.36 -1.39 24.50
CA ARG A 67 4.71 -1.03 23.22
C ARG A 67 5.13 0.37 22.80
N ALA A 68 5.42 0.49 21.50
CA ALA A 68 5.74 1.77 20.87
C ALA A 68 4.48 2.59 20.51
N ASP A 69 3.30 1.95 20.48
CA ASP A 69 2.06 2.48 19.91
C ASP A 69 2.28 2.99 18.47
N ALA A 70 3.19 2.35 17.76
CA ALA A 70 3.58 2.65 16.39
C ALA A 70 3.68 1.36 15.57
N VAL A 71 3.35 1.45 14.30
CA VAL A 71 3.45 0.37 13.32
C VAL A 71 4.29 0.83 12.14
N ALA A 72 5.29 0.05 11.74
CA ALA A 72 6.05 0.34 10.53
C ALA A 72 5.19 0.00 9.29
N LEU A 73 4.93 0.97 8.42
CA LEU A 73 4.41 0.74 7.08
C LEU A 73 5.60 0.77 6.12
N VAL A 74 5.97 -0.40 5.62
CA VAL A 74 7.19 -0.58 4.83
C VAL A 74 6.81 -0.81 3.38
N VAL A 75 7.28 0.08 2.49
CA VAL A 75 7.24 -0.15 1.05
C VAL A 75 8.57 -0.77 0.65
N SER A 76 8.52 -2.04 0.26
CA SER A 76 9.70 -2.82 -0.11
C SER A 76 9.76 -2.98 -1.64
N GLY A 77 10.93 -2.71 -2.21
CA GLY A 77 11.16 -2.75 -3.65
C GLY A 77 12.37 -3.58 -4.03
N ALA A 78 12.49 -3.92 -5.31
CA ALA A 78 13.72 -4.40 -5.90
C ALA A 78 14.64 -3.19 -6.09
N GLY A 79 15.48 -2.89 -5.10
CA GLY A 79 16.54 -1.93 -5.28
C GLY A 79 17.51 -2.45 -6.33
N VAL A 80 17.88 -1.60 -7.26
CA VAL A 80 19.06 -1.85 -8.08
C VAL A 80 20.23 -1.80 -7.11
N GLU A 81 20.76 -2.96 -6.72
CA GLU A 81 22.06 -3.01 -6.05
C GLU A 81 23.06 -2.34 -7.02
N ALA A 82 23.51 -1.16 -6.64
CA ALA A 82 24.56 -0.48 -7.38
C ALA A 82 25.84 -1.33 -7.28
N GLY A 83 26.10 -2.14 -8.29
CA GLY A 83 27.36 -2.85 -8.46
C GLY A 83 27.33 -4.34 -8.13
N ALA A 84 26.70 -5.15 -8.94
CA ALA A 84 27.13 -6.53 -9.19
C ALA A 84 26.84 -6.87 -10.66
N ASP A 85 27.89 -6.86 -11.44
CA ASP A 85 28.14 -7.54 -12.72
C ASP A 85 26.92 -8.04 -13.51
N ARG A 86 26.30 -7.16 -14.30
CA ARG A 86 25.65 -7.50 -15.56
C ARG A 86 26.33 -6.72 -16.67
N GLU A 87 27.51 -7.19 -17.07
CA GLU A 87 28.02 -6.94 -18.40
C GLU A 87 27.07 -7.59 -19.42
N GLY A 88 26.33 -6.78 -20.14
CA GLY A 88 25.62 -7.24 -21.33
C GLY A 88 24.11 -6.98 -21.35
N SER A 89 23.65 -5.74 -21.19
CA SER A 89 22.42 -5.26 -21.84
C SER A 89 22.35 -3.73 -21.75
N GLY A 90 22.29 -3.08 -22.89
CA GLY A 90 22.05 -1.69 -23.25
C GLY A 90 21.96 -0.64 -22.14
N SER A 91 22.93 0.25 -22.16
CA SER A 91 23.00 1.58 -21.55
C SER A 91 21.64 2.17 -21.11
N ARG A 92 21.31 2.00 -19.81
CA ARG A 92 20.38 2.88 -19.13
C ARG A 92 21.22 4.00 -18.51
N THR A 93 21.15 5.18 -19.10
CA THR A 93 21.79 6.37 -18.55
C THR A 93 21.22 6.68 -17.15
N ALA A 94 22.11 6.90 -16.19
CA ALA A 94 21.81 7.18 -14.79
C ALA A 94 21.06 8.52 -14.52
N GLY A 95 20.37 9.06 -15.52
CA GLY A 95 19.71 10.37 -15.52
C GLY A 95 18.17 10.35 -15.52
N ASP A 96 17.52 9.22 -15.70
CA ASP A 96 16.08 9.18 -16.03
C ASP A 96 15.21 8.27 -15.12
N GLN A 97 15.72 7.87 -13.98
CA GLN A 97 14.90 7.17 -12.97
C GLN A 97 14.67 8.10 -11.80
N GLY A 98 13.46 8.66 -11.72
CA GLY A 98 12.95 9.26 -10.50
C GLY A 98 13.22 8.29 -9.32
N SER A 99 13.58 8.82 -8.14
CA SER A 99 13.90 7.96 -7.00
C SER A 99 12.75 6.97 -6.76
N PHE A 100 13.03 5.76 -6.24
CA PHE A 100 12.02 4.77 -5.86
C PHE A 100 10.86 5.41 -5.09
N THR A 101 11.18 6.29 -4.15
CA THR A 101 10.23 7.09 -3.38
C THR A 101 9.31 7.93 -4.29
N ALA A 102 9.85 8.59 -5.33
CA ALA A 102 9.02 9.38 -6.24
C ALA A 102 8.05 8.51 -7.05
N GLN A 103 8.48 7.32 -7.49
CA GLN A 103 7.62 6.36 -8.19
C GLN A 103 6.48 5.88 -7.28
N VAL A 104 6.79 5.55 -6.01
CA VAL A 104 5.78 5.16 -5.02
C VAL A 104 4.74 6.25 -4.83
N PHE A 105 5.14 7.51 -4.68
CA PHE A 105 4.19 8.61 -4.47
C PHE A 105 3.44 9.04 -5.74
N ALA A 106 3.92 8.68 -6.93
CA ALA A 106 3.21 8.92 -8.18
C ALA A 106 2.03 7.96 -8.39
N ASP A 107 2.05 6.77 -7.78
CA ASP A 107 0.98 5.79 -7.87
C ASP A 107 -0.09 6.03 -6.80
N PRO A 108 -1.36 6.30 -7.17
CA PRO A 108 -2.47 6.46 -6.22
C PRO A 108 -2.67 5.29 -5.26
N PHE A 109 -2.25 4.08 -5.64
CA PHE A 109 -2.36 2.87 -4.83
C PHE A 109 -1.73 3.04 -3.45
N PHE A 110 -0.50 3.56 -3.38
CA PHE A 110 0.21 3.72 -2.10
C PHE A 110 -0.46 4.75 -1.19
N GLY A 111 -0.98 5.84 -1.74
CA GLY A 111 -1.76 6.84 -1.00
C GLY A 111 -3.02 6.24 -0.37
N ARG A 112 -3.69 5.32 -1.08
CA ARG A 112 -4.88 4.60 -0.61
C ARG A 112 -4.51 3.61 0.51
N VAL A 113 -3.39 2.89 0.40
CA VAL A 113 -2.87 2.03 1.48
C VAL A 113 -2.61 2.84 2.74
N VAL A 114 -1.89 3.96 2.63
CA VAL A 114 -1.63 4.87 3.77
C VAL A 114 -2.94 5.33 4.40
N THR A 115 -3.93 5.70 3.60
CA THR A 115 -5.25 6.14 4.06
C THR A 115 -5.94 5.06 4.88
N GLY A 116 -5.99 3.82 4.39
CA GLY A 116 -6.60 2.70 5.10
C GLY A 116 -5.90 2.40 6.44
N VAL A 117 -4.56 2.39 6.44
CA VAL A 117 -3.75 2.17 7.65
C VAL A 117 -3.99 3.29 8.68
N VAL A 118 -3.91 4.56 8.26
CA VAL A 118 -4.10 5.72 9.15
C VAL A 118 -5.50 5.74 9.76
N ASN A 119 -6.53 5.51 8.94
CA ASN A 119 -7.91 5.51 9.40
C ASN A 119 -8.18 4.39 10.41
N TYR A 120 -7.49 3.26 10.28
CA TYR A 120 -7.62 2.15 11.23
C TYR A 120 -6.85 2.40 12.54
N LEU A 121 -5.64 2.96 12.48
CA LEU A 121 -4.76 3.17 13.63
C LEU A 121 -5.13 4.39 14.48
N ARG A 122 -5.53 5.51 13.84
CA ARG A 122 -5.79 6.79 14.51
C ARG A 122 -6.80 6.69 15.67
N PRO A 123 -7.97 6.03 15.52
CA PRO A 123 -8.93 5.89 16.63
C PRO A 123 -8.39 5.08 17.81
N ARG A 124 -7.32 4.34 17.61
CA ARG A 124 -6.64 3.49 18.61
C ARG A 124 -5.43 4.17 19.26
N GLY A 125 -5.19 5.45 18.92
CA GLY A 125 -4.03 6.20 19.43
C GLY A 125 -2.68 5.72 18.90
N MET A 126 -2.68 4.92 17.81
CA MET A 126 -1.49 4.40 17.16
C MET A 126 -1.15 5.19 15.91
N HIS A 127 0.12 5.15 15.49
CA HIS A 127 0.60 5.88 14.32
C HIS A 127 1.42 4.98 13.39
N PRO A 128 1.27 5.10 12.06
CA PRO A 128 2.19 4.48 11.13
C PRO A 128 3.49 5.29 11.03
N VAL A 129 4.60 4.57 10.90
CA VAL A 129 5.92 5.10 10.52
C VAL A 129 6.21 4.56 9.13
N LEU A 130 6.26 5.45 8.12
CA LEU A 130 6.56 5.05 6.75
C LEU A 130 8.05 4.80 6.60
N MET A 131 8.40 3.66 6.05
CA MET A 131 9.78 3.25 5.75
C MET A 131 9.86 2.72 4.32
N PHE A 132 11.02 2.89 3.69
CA PHE A 132 11.33 2.36 2.37
C PHE A 132 12.45 1.33 2.49
N ALA A 133 12.34 0.21 1.79
CA ALA A 133 13.24 -0.93 1.90
C ALA A 133 13.61 -1.48 0.52
N GLU A 134 14.19 -0.63 -0.33
CA GLU A 134 14.59 -0.96 -1.69
C GLU A 134 15.98 -1.59 -1.79
N THR A 135 16.82 -1.48 -0.77
CA THR A 135 18.17 -2.05 -0.72
C THR A 135 18.34 -3.03 0.44
N SER A 136 19.36 -3.91 0.38
CA SER A 136 19.68 -4.80 1.50
C SER A 136 19.90 -4.03 2.80
N ARG A 137 20.64 -2.93 2.73
CA ARG A 137 20.88 -2.05 3.88
C ARG A 137 19.58 -1.47 4.46
N ALA A 138 18.68 -0.97 3.60
CA ALA A 138 17.41 -0.42 4.06
C ALA A 138 16.53 -1.50 4.70
N ARG A 139 16.55 -2.74 4.19
CA ARG A 139 15.88 -3.88 4.82
C ARG A 139 16.46 -4.21 6.20
N ASP A 140 17.79 -4.19 6.34
CA ASP A 140 18.46 -4.38 7.64
C ASP A 140 18.08 -3.28 8.64
N GLU A 141 17.97 -2.04 8.19
CA GLU A 141 17.51 -0.91 8.99
C GLU A 141 16.06 -1.10 9.48
N VAL A 142 15.15 -1.64 8.64
CA VAL A 142 13.78 -2.00 9.07
C VAL A 142 13.79 -3.07 10.15
N VAL A 143 14.58 -4.14 9.96
CA VAL A 143 14.71 -5.22 10.95
C VAL A 143 15.28 -4.69 12.28
N ALA A 144 16.31 -3.84 12.21
CA ALA A 144 16.90 -3.22 13.39
C ALA A 144 15.89 -2.30 14.11
N TYR A 145 15.13 -1.50 13.39
CA TYR A 145 14.10 -0.60 13.92
C TYR A 145 13.04 -1.35 14.72
N LEU A 146 12.57 -2.48 14.18
CA LEU A 146 11.59 -3.34 14.86
C LEU A 146 12.19 -4.06 16.07
N ARG A 147 13.42 -4.59 15.96
CA ARG A 147 14.13 -5.24 17.09
C ARG A 147 14.38 -4.31 18.26
N GLN A 148 14.61 -3.03 18.00
CA GLN A 148 14.77 -2.00 19.03
C GLN A 148 13.46 -1.62 19.71
N GLY A 149 12.31 -2.15 19.25
CA GLY A 149 10.99 -1.81 19.77
C GLY A 149 10.54 -0.40 19.40
N SER A 150 11.08 0.18 18.33
CA SER A 150 10.68 1.50 17.82
C SER A 150 9.34 1.46 17.10
N ALA A 151 8.90 0.28 16.65
CA ALA A 151 7.53 -0.03 16.25
C ALA A 151 7.16 -1.43 16.75
N ASP A 152 5.85 -1.67 16.96
CA ASP A 152 5.33 -2.90 17.52
C ASP A 152 5.31 -4.05 16.49
N GLY A 153 5.26 -3.72 15.19
CA GLY A 153 5.24 -4.66 14.08
C GLY A 153 5.26 -3.94 12.74
N ALA A 154 5.21 -4.71 11.65
CA ALA A 154 5.29 -4.18 10.29
C ALA A 154 4.10 -4.57 9.41
N LEU A 155 3.65 -3.62 8.60
CA LEU A 155 2.79 -3.78 7.44
C LEU A 155 3.68 -3.64 6.20
N ILE A 156 3.74 -4.66 5.35
CA ILE A 156 4.65 -4.69 4.22
C ILE A 156 3.84 -4.57 2.92
N VAL A 157 4.21 -3.63 2.08
CA VAL A 157 3.75 -3.53 0.69
C VAL A 157 4.95 -3.84 -0.20
N SER A 158 4.97 -5.05 -0.75
CA SER A 158 6.06 -5.48 -1.64
C SER A 158 5.74 -5.16 -3.09
N THR A 159 6.71 -4.61 -3.80
CA THR A 159 6.56 -4.22 -5.21
C THR A 159 7.14 -5.24 -6.18
N HIS A 160 7.68 -6.37 -5.69
CA HIS A 160 8.21 -7.44 -6.54
C HIS A 160 8.18 -8.83 -5.87
N ALA A 161 8.22 -9.88 -6.70
CA ALA A 161 8.05 -11.27 -6.25
C ALA A 161 9.22 -11.80 -5.38
N GLU A 162 10.44 -11.35 -5.65
CA GLU A 162 11.65 -11.84 -4.98
C GLU A 162 12.03 -11.05 -3.73
N ASP A 163 11.08 -10.31 -3.13
CA ASP A 163 11.33 -9.51 -1.94
C ASP A 163 11.74 -10.40 -0.74
N PRO A 164 12.95 -10.25 -0.20
CA PRO A 164 13.42 -11.03 0.93
C PRO A 164 12.87 -10.57 2.28
N LEU A 165 12.31 -9.34 2.36
CA LEU A 165 11.91 -8.71 3.63
C LEU A 165 10.88 -9.54 4.41
N PRO A 166 9.82 -10.14 3.81
CA PRO A 166 8.88 -10.98 4.54
C PRO A 166 9.55 -12.18 5.22
N GLY A 167 10.52 -12.82 4.54
CA GLY A 167 11.33 -13.90 5.07
C GLY A 167 12.20 -13.45 6.25
N LEU A 168 12.95 -12.36 6.07
CA LEU A 168 13.83 -11.79 7.11
C LEU A 168 13.07 -11.45 8.40
N LEU A 169 11.88 -10.87 8.29
CA LEU A 169 11.06 -10.54 9.46
C LEU A 169 10.51 -11.80 10.14
N THR A 170 10.10 -12.79 9.36
CA THR A 170 9.60 -14.07 9.89
C THR A 170 10.70 -14.83 10.63
N GLU A 171 11.90 -14.94 10.05
CA GLU A 171 13.08 -15.57 10.67
C GLU A 171 13.52 -14.84 11.94
N ALA A 172 13.37 -13.52 11.95
CA ALA A 172 13.66 -12.70 13.13
C ALA A 172 12.57 -12.80 14.22
N GLY A 173 11.46 -13.51 14.00
CA GLY A 173 10.33 -13.61 14.92
C GLY A 173 9.54 -12.31 15.10
N LEU A 174 9.66 -11.37 14.15
CA LEU A 174 9.02 -10.07 14.19
C LEU A 174 7.60 -10.15 13.60
N ALA A 175 6.64 -9.50 14.26
CA ALA A 175 5.25 -9.49 13.80
C ALA A 175 5.13 -8.67 12.51
N ALA A 176 4.65 -9.31 11.44
CA ALA A 176 4.45 -8.65 10.16
C ALA A 176 3.23 -9.21 9.43
N VAL A 177 2.60 -8.38 8.58
CA VAL A 177 1.53 -8.76 7.66
C VAL A 177 1.83 -8.17 6.29
N LEU A 178 1.61 -8.94 5.23
CA LEU A 178 1.92 -8.57 3.87
C LEU A 178 0.66 -8.11 3.11
N PHE A 179 0.78 -7.05 2.34
CA PHE A 179 -0.18 -6.68 1.30
C PHE A 179 0.17 -7.42 0.02
N ALA A 180 -0.69 -8.29 -0.43
CA ALA A 180 -0.56 -9.31 -1.46
C ALA A 180 0.00 -10.66 -0.96
N ARG A 181 -0.34 -11.72 -1.68
CA ARG A 181 0.15 -13.07 -1.44
C ARG A 181 1.67 -13.12 -1.68
N PRO A 182 2.45 -13.70 -0.74
CA PRO A 182 3.87 -13.90 -0.98
C PRO A 182 4.10 -14.87 -2.15
N ALA A 183 5.03 -14.53 -3.04
CA ALA A 183 5.37 -15.37 -4.20
C ALA A 183 6.02 -16.70 -3.80
N ARG A 184 6.73 -16.72 -2.68
CA ARG A 184 7.28 -17.94 -2.07
C ARG A 184 6.53 -18.26 -0.76
N PRO A 185 6.34 -19.53 -0.43
CA PRO A 185 5.70 -19.92 0.84
C PRO A 185 6.48 -19.38 2.04
N VAL A 186 5.88 -18.46 2.78
CA VAL A 186 6.40 -17.90 4.04
C VAL A 186 5.26 -17.92 5.05
N PRO A 187 5.47 -18.31 6.31
CA PRO A 187 4.43 -18.36 7.34
C PRO A 187 4.08 -16.96 7.86
N ILE A 188 3.62 -16.09 6.97
CA ILE A 188 3.20 -14.72 7.24
C ILE A 188 1.73 -14.54 6.88
N SER A 189 1.01 -13.74 7.68
CA SER A 189 -0.35 -13.34 7.33
C SER A 189 -0.33 -12.35 6.18
N TYR A 190 -1.36 -12.40 5.32
CA TYR A 190 -1.46 -11.47 4.21
C TYR A 190 -2.92 -11.15 3.86
N VAL A 191 -3.12 -10.03 3.20
CA VAL A 191 -4.35 -9.68 2.50
C VAL A 191 -4.05 -9.64 1.00
N ASP A 192 -4.99 -10.10 0.17
CA ASP A 192 -4.82 -10.11 -1.28
C ASP A 192 -6.16 -9.84 -1.97
N LEU A 193 -6.14 -9.61 -3.27
CA LEU A 193 -7.33 -9.56 -4.13
C LEU A 193 -7.35 -10.79 -5.03
N ALA A 194 -8.54 -11.26 -5.41
CA ALA A 194 -8.71 -12.27 -6.45
C ALA A 194 -8.42 -11.66 -7.83
N HIS A 195 -7.13 -11.33 -8.11
CA HIS A 195 -6.69 -10.61 -9.31
C HIS A 195 -7.10 -11.29 -10.62
N GLN A 196 -7.06 -12.63 -10.67
CA GLN A 196 -7.48 -13.39 -11.86
C GLN A 196 -8.97 -13.20 -12.13
N ASP A 197 -9.80 -13.22 -11.08
CA ASP A 197 -11.25 -12.98 -11.20
C ASP A 197 -11.56 -11.56 -11.64
N GLY A 198 -10.80 -10.58 -11.14
CA GLY A 198 -10.93 -9.19 -11.61
C GLY A 198 -10.62 -9.05 -13.09
N ALA A 199 -9.54 -9.66 -13.57
CA ALA A 199 -9.19 -9.64 -14.98
C ALA A 199 -10.21 -10.42 -15.83
N ARG A 200 -10.81 -11.49 -15.29
CA ARG A 200 -11.93 -12.20 -15.91
C ARG A 200 -13.13 -11.27 -16.11
N LEU A 201 -13.52 -10.50 -15.09
CA LEU A 201 -14.61 -9.53 -15.20
C LEU A 201 -14.37 -8.50 -16.33
N ALA A 202 -13.13 -8.01 -16.46
CA ALA A 202 -12.77 -7.09 -17.53
C ALA A 202 -12.89 -7.74 -18.92
N ALA A 203 -12.39 -8.97 -19.08
CA ALA A 203 -12.48 -9.71 -20.35
C ALA A 203 -13.93 -10.01 -20.74
N GLU A 204 -14.74 -10.53 -19.80
CA GLU A 204 -16.16 -10.82 -20.01
C GLU A 204 -16.95 -9.55 -20.40
N HIS A 205 -16.61 -8.40 -19.79
CA HIS A 205 -17.26 -7.13 -20.13
C HIS A 205 -16.93 -6.68 -21.55
N LEU A 206 -15.65 -6.75 -21.98
CA LEU A 206 -15.30 -6.40 -23.36
C LEU A 206 -15.97 -7.31 -24.38
N LEU A 207 -16.04 -8.62 -24.11
CA LEU A 207 -16.75 -9.57 -24.97
C LEU A 207 -18.26 -9.29 -25.01
N ALA A 208 -18.88 -8.96 -23.88
CA ALA A 208 -20.30 -8.60 -23.80
C ALA A 208 -20.64 -7.30 -24.55
N ARG A 209 -19.63 -6.49 -24.86
CA ARG A 209 -19.75 -5.30 -25.71
C ARG A 209 -19.47 -5.58 -27.21
N ASP A 210 -19.46 -6.85 -27.58
CA ASP A 210 -19.19 -7.31 -28.95
C ASP A 210 -17.76 -6.95 -29.46
N CYS A 211 -16.81 -6.64 -28.58
CA CYS A 211 -15.41 -6.48 -28.97
C CYS A 211 -14.85 -7.83 -29.44
N ARG A 212 -14.14 -7.83 -30.55
CA ARG A 212 -13.59 -9.05 -31.18
C ARG A 212 -12.08 -9.04 -31.37
N ARG A 213 -11.49 -7.86 -31.46
CA ARG A 213 -10.05 -7.65 -31.63
C ARG A 213 -9.50 -6.96 -30.39
N ILE A 214 -9.39 -7.77 -29.35
CA ILE A 214 -9.10 -7.30 -28.00
C ILE A 214 -7.62 -7.51 -27.71
N ALA A 215 -6.97 -6.47 -27.15
CA ALA A 215 -5.58 -6.51 -26.65
C ALA A 215 -5.53 -6.28 -25.13
N THR A 216 -4.37 -6.52 -24.54
CA THR A 216 -4.13 -6.15 -23.16
C THR A 216 -2.79 -5.41 -22.98
N ILE A 217 -2.81 -4.37 -22.14
CA ILE A 217 -1.63 -3.75 -21.58
C ILE A 217 -1.41 -4.38 -20.21
N SER A 218 -0.45 -5.32 -20.13
CA SER A 218 -0.14 -5.98 -18.86
C SER A 218 0.60 -5.04 -17.92
N GLY A 219 0.55 -5.33 -16.61
CA GLY A 219 1.52 -4.78 -15.67
C GLY A 219 2.89 -5.43 -15.83
N PRO A 220 3.89 -4.99 -15.03
CA PRO A 220 5.21 -5.62 -15.00
C PRO A 220 5.08 -7.11 -14.69
N LEU A 221 5.79 -7.94 -15.45
CA LEU A 221 5.67 -9.40 -15.34
C LEU A 221 6.55 -10.01 -14.23
N ASP A 222 7.35 -9.20 -13.58
CA ASP A 222 8.05 -9.52 -12.33
C ASP A 222 7.21 -9.21 -11.07
N VAL A 223 6.03 -8.60 -11.24
CA VAL A 223 5.08 -8.30 -10.15
C VAL A 223 3.94 -9.32 -10.14
N PRO A 224 3.67 -10.00 -8.99
CA PRO A 224 2.63 -11.03 -8.91
C PRO A 224 1.25 -10.58 -9.37
N ALA A 225 0.84 -9.35 -9.04
CA ALA A 225 -0.44 -8.78 -9.48
C ALA A 225 -0.51 -8.63 -11.01
N GLY A 226 0.58 -8.19 -11.66
CA GLY A 226 0.68 -8.09 -13.12
C GLY A 226 0.53 -9.45 -13.79
N GLN A 227 1.25 -10.46 -13.28
CA GLN A 227 1.14 -11.84 -13.75
C GLN A 227 -0.27 -12.41 -13.61
N ALA A 228 -0.87 -12.23 -12.41
CA ALA A 228 -2.20 -12.78 -12.12
C ALA A 228 -3.29 -12.13 -12.98
N ARG A 229 -3.25 -10.80 -13.15
CA ARG A 229 -4.19 -10.07 -14.03
C ARG A 229 -4.04 -10.52 -15.48
N LEU A 230 -2.81 -10.66 -15.98
CA LEU A 230 -2.56 -11.16 -17.33
C LEU A 230 -3.06 -12.60 -17.53
N ALA A 231 -2.77 -13.49 -16.59
CA ALA A 231 -3.22 -14.89 -16.64
C ALA A 231 -4.75 -14.98 -16.66
N GLY A 232 -5.44 -14.31 -15.73
CA GLY A 232 -6.91 -14.33 -15.67
C GLY A 232 -7.57 -13.79 -16.93
N PHE A 233 -7.00 -12.74 -17.52
CA PHE A 233 -7.49 -12.16 -18.78
C PHE A 233 -7.31 -13.15 -19.94
N ARG A 234 -6.10 -13.69 -20.15
CA ARG A 234 -5.81 -14.63 -21.24
C ARG A 234 -6.60 -15.92 -21.14
N ASP A 235 -6.72 -16.47 -19.94
CA ASP A 235 -7.49 -17.71 -19.72
C ASP A 235 -8.96 -17.51 -20.04
N THR A 236 -9.51 -16.33 -19.73
CA THR A 236 -10.90 -16.00 -20.06
C THR A 236 -11.07 -15.80 -21.56
N MET A 237 -10.20 -15.06 -22.20
CA MET A 237 -10.23 -14.88 -23.66
C MET A 237 -10.13 -16.22 -24.40
N ALA A 238 -9.23 -17.10 -23.98
CA ALA A 238 -9.07 -18.42 -24.59
C ALA A 238 -10.34 -19.29 -24.43
N ARG A 239 -10.99 -19.29 -23.26
CA ARG A 239 -12.25 -20.00 -23.02
C ARG A 239 -13.40 -19.49 -23.90
N HIS A 240 -13.36 -18.23 -24.31
CA HIS A 240 -14.37 -17.64 -25.20
C HIS A 240 -13.97 -17.69 -26.69
N GLY A 241 -12.97 -18.50 -27.06
CA GLY A 241 -12.60 -18.72 -28.46
C GLY A 241 -11.59 -17.70 -29.01
N HIS A 242 -10.96 -16.90 -28.15
CA HIS A 242 -9.91 -15.93 -28.48
C HIS A 242 -8.56 -16.40 -27.92
N PRO A 243 -7.92 -17.49 -28.41
CA PRO A 243 -6.71 -18.06 -27.83
C PRO A 243 -5.48 -17.17 -28.02
N TYR A 244 -5.54 -16.24 -28.96
CA TYR A 244 -4.48 -15.25 -29.19
C TYR A 244 -4.97 -13.87 -28.81
N THR A 245 -4.27 -13.25 -27.87
CA THR A 245 -4.52 -11.87 -27.42
C THR A 245 -3.21 -11.09 -27.55
N PRO A 246 -3.18 -10.00 -28.34
CA PRO A 246 -2.03 -9.10 -28.37
C PRO A 246 -1.72 -8.53 -26.98
N ILE A 247 -0.44 -8.52 -26.60
CA ILE A 247 0.04 -8.07 -25.29
C ILE A 247 1.12 -7.02 -25.48
N ALA A 248 1.02 -5.90 -24.75
CA ALA A 248 2.12 -4.98 -24.55
C ALA A 248 2.37 -4.79 -23.06
N GLU A 249 3.61 -4.97 -22.61
CA GLU A 249 3.96 -4.78 -21.20
C GLU A 249 4.08 -3.28 -20.85
N GLY A 250 3.45 -2.89 -19.74
CA GLY A 250 3.57 -1.59 -19.10
C GLY A 250 4.18 -1.70 -17.70
N GLN A 251 4.35 -0.55 -17.02
CA GLN A 251 5.04 -0.43 -15.72
C GLN A 251 4.14 0.24 -14.66
N PHE A 252 2.82 0.08 -14.78
CA PHE A 252 1.81 0.72 -13.95
C PHE A 252 1.81 2.25 -13.96
N THR A 253 2.52 2.89 -14.89
CA THR A 253 2.50 4.35 -15.06
C THR A 253 1.72 4.75 -16.30
N GLN A 254 1.27 6.02 -16.37
CA GLN A 254 0.57 6.54 -17.52
C GLN A 254 1.44 6.48 -18.78
N GLU A 255 2.68 6.94 -18.69
CA GLU A 255 3.63 6.97 -19.82
C GLU A 255 3.89 5.57 -20.38
N SER A 256 3.97 4.56 -19.50
CA SER A 256 4.13 3.17 -19.95
C SER A 256 2.87 2.65 -20.64
N GLY A 257 1.70 3.09 -20.21
CA GLY A 257 0.42 2.81 -20.86
C GLY A 257 0.33 3.44 -22.24
N GLU A 258 0.78 4.68 -22.38
CA GLU A 258 0.88 5.39 -23.68
C GLU A 258 1.81 4.62 -24.62
N ALA A 259 3.04 4.34 -24.20
CA ALA A 259 4.01 3.61 -25.01
C ALA A 259 3.53 2.19 -25.40
N ALA A 260 2.82 1.50 -24.50
CA ALA A 260 2.23 0.19 -24.79
C ALA A 260 1.10 0.29 -25.82
N MET A 261 0.23 1.30 -25.70
CA MET A 261 -0.88 1.50 -26.64
C MET A 261 -0.39 1.86 -28.03
N GLU A 262 0.64 2.69 -28.15
CA GLU A 262 1.29 3.00 -29.44
C GLU A 262 1.79 1.72 -30.13
N ARG A 263 2.48 0.84 -29.39
CA ARG A 263 2.95 -0.44 -29.94
C ARG A 263 1.79 -1.32 -30.39
N LEU A 264 0.70 -1.37 -29.62
CA LEU A 264 -0.49 -2.17 -29.95
C LEU A 264 -1.17 -1.65 -31.20
N LEU A 265 -1.37 -0.33 -31.36
CA LEU A 265 -2.00 0.26 -32.52
C LEU A 265 -1.15 0.10 -33.79
N ALA A 266 0.19 0.22 -33.66
CA ALA A 266 1.09 0.02 -34.80
C ALA A 266 1.04 -1.42 -35.34
N ALA A 267 0.95 -2.42 -34.44
CA ALA A 267 0.90 -3.83 -34.81
C ALA A 267 -0.52 -4.32 -35.14
N HIS A 268 -1.53 -3.72 -34.55
CA HIS A 268 -2.93 -4.14 -34.63
C HIS A 268 -3.85 -2.90 -34.77
N PRO A 269 -3.86 -2.24 -35.95
CA PRO A 269 -4.59 -0.98 -36.16
C PRO A 269 -6.11 -1.12 -36.11
N ASP A 270 -6.61 -2.34 -36.13
CA ASP A 270 -8.03 -2.67 -36.12
C ASP A 270 -8.58 -3.10 -34.75
N LEU A 271 -7.81 -2.87 -33.66
CA LEU A 271 -8.27 -3.14 -32.29
C LEU A 271 -9.60 -2.41 -31.98
N ASP A 272 -10.49 -3.11 -31.27
CA ASP A 272 -11.78 -2.62 -30.82
C ASP A 272 -12.00 -2.73 -29.29
N GLY A 273 -11.07 -3.36 -28.57
CA GLY A 273 -11.09 -3.46 -27.11
C GLY A 273 -9.69 -3.55 -26.51
N VAL A 274 -9.51 -2.92 -25.33
CA VAL A 274 -8.24 -2.95 -24.57
C VAL A 274 -8.53 -3.12 -23.08
N PHE A 275 -7.88 -4.11 -22.47
CA PHE A 275 -7.76 -4.21 -21.01
C PHE A 275 -6.40 -3.68 -20.57
N ALA A 276 -6.38 -2.66 -19.72
CA ALA A 276 -5.17 -2.15 -19.07
C ALA A 276 -5.10 -2.65 -17.62
N ALA A 277 -3.96 -3.20 -17.24
CA ALA A 277 -3.80 -3.84 -15.93
C ALA A 277 -3.82 -2.86 -14.75
N ASN A 278 -3.84 -1.53 -14.97
CA ASN A 278 -4.25 -0.52 -13.98
C ASN A 278 -4.84 0.72 -14.66
N ASP A 279 -5.42 1.62 -13.85
CA ASP A 279 -6.12 2.81 -14.35
C ASP A 279 -5.18 3.87 -14.95
N LEU A 280 -3.94 4.00 -14.43
CA LEU A 280 -2.95 4.92 -15.00
C LEU A 280 -2.61 4.51 -16.44
N MET A 281 -2.33 3.24 -16.69
CA MET A 281 -2.09 2.74 -18.05
C MET A 281 -3.35 2.84 -18.91
N GLY A 282 -4.55 2.61 -18.32
CA GLY A 282 -5.83 2.80 -19.00
C GLY A 282 -6.05 4.25 -19.44
N MET A 283 -5.68 5.21 -18.61
CA MET A 283 -5.72 6.64 -18.93
C MET A 283 -4.73 6.98 -20.06
N GLY A 284 -3.51 6.44 -20.01
CA GLY A 284 -2.52 6.56 -21.08
C GLY A 284 -3.03 5.98 -22.40
N ALA A 285 -3.65 4.80 -22.37
CA ALA A 285 -4.27 4.19 -23.56
C ALA A 285 -5.36 5.08 -24.14
N CYS A 286 -6.25 5.63 -23.33
CA CYS A 286 -7.28 6.57 -23.77
C CYS A 286 -6.70 7.86 -24.37
N HIS A 287 -5.56 8.33 -23.84
CA HIS A 287 -4.85 9.49 -24.39
C HIS A 287 -4.35 9.21 -25.82
N VAL A 288 -3.62 8.14 -26.03
CA VAL A 288 -3.09 7.73 -27.33
C VAL A 288 -4.22 7.48 -28.35
N LEU A 289 -5.27 6.75 -27.96
CA LEU A 289 -6.41 6.50 -28.83
C LEU A 289 -7.02 7.82 -29.35
N ARG A 290 -7.17 8.82 -28.50
CA ARG A 290 -7.71 10.14 -28.89
C ARG A 290 -6.77 10.87 -29.84
N GLU A 291 -5.44 10.82 -29.64
CA GLU A 291 -4.47 11.43 -30.55
C GLU A 291 -4.49 10.78 -31.94
N HIS A 292 -4.77 9.48 -31.98
CA HIS A 292 -4.98 8.73 -33.25
C HIS A 292 -6.39 8.89 -33.82
N GLY A 293 -7.20 9.80 -33.29
CA GLY A 293 -8.58 10.07 -33.77
C GLY A 293 -9.57 8.94 -33.48
N ARG A 294 -9.24 8.00 -32.57
CA ARG A 294 -10.12 6.90 -32.17
C ARG A 294 -11.00 7.34 -30.99
N ARG A 295 -12.28 7.11 -31.12
CA ARG A 295 -13.27 7.44 -30.09
C ARG A 295 -13.37 6.30 -29.08
N VAL A 296 -13.34 6.65 -27.80
CA VAL A 296 -13.56 5.73 -26.68
C VAL A 296 -14.97 6.01 -26.14
N PRO A 297 -15.87 5.04 -26.08
CA PRO A 297 -15.73 3.60 -26.38
C PRO A 297 -16.13 3.21 -27.82
N GLN A 298 -16.54 4.15 -28.69
CA GLN A 298 -17.23 3.83 -29.93
C GLN A 298 -16.35 3.08 -30.94
N ASP A 299 -15.07 3.40 -31.02
CA ASP A 299 -14.12 2.74 -31.93
C ASP A 299 -13.25 1.72 -31.17
N VAL A 300 -12.91 2.02 -29.89
CA VAL A 300 -12.15 1.13 -29.00
C VAL A 300 -12.68 1.25 -27.57
N ALA A 301 -13.17 0.16 -27.01
CA ALA A 301 -13.54 0.09 -25.60
C ALA A 301 -12.31 -0.10 -24.71
N VAL A 302 -12.23 0.59 -23.58
CA VAL A 302 -11.08 0.50 -22.65
C VAL A 302 -11.58 0.17 -21.24
N VAL A 303 -11.00 -0.89 -20.64
CA VAL A 303 -11.26 -1.28 -19.25
C VAL A 303 -9.96 -1.18 -18.47
N GLY A 304 -9.98 -0.54 -17.30
CA GLY A 304 -8.88 -0.41 -16.37
C GLY A 304 -8.95 -1.39 -15.20
N PHE A 305 -8.12 -1.13 -14.18
CA PHE A 305 -8.08 -1.85 -12.93
C PHE A 305 -7.65 -0.90 -11.80
N ASP A 306 -8.15 -1.06 -10.56
CA ASP A 306 -7.93 -0.42 -9.28
C ASP A 306 -9.09 0.47 -8.81
N ASP A 307 -9.90 1.05 -9.69
CA ASP A 307 -10.92 2.07 -9.38
C ASP A 307 -10.32 3.27 -8.62
N SER A 308 -9.21 3.77 -9.14
CA SER A 308 -8.45 4.88 -8.58
C SER A 308 -8.99 6.24 -9.03
N SER A 309 -8.40 7.31 -8.50
CA SER A 309 -8.70 8.68 -8.96
C SER A 309 -8.41 8.90 -10.45
N ALA A 310 -7.47 8.15 -11.04
CA ALA A 310 -7.16 8.19 -12.46
C ALA A 310 -8.36 7.75 -13.32
N ALA A 311 -9.11 6.72 -12.88
CA ALA A 311 -10.32 6.27 -13.58
C ALA A 311 -11.38 7.38 -13.68
N LEU A 312 -11.53 8.19 -12.63
CA LEU A 312 -12.49 9.31 -12.61
C LEU A 312 -11.97 10.53 -13.39
N ALA A 313 -10.67 10.72 -13.43
CA ALA A 313 -10.03 11.82 -14.17
C ALA A 313 -9.98 11.57 -15.68
N CYS A 314 -10.02 10.31 -16.11
CA CYS A 314 -10.02 9.92 -17.53
C CYS A 314 -11.23 10.51 -18.28
N ARG A 315 -11.08 10.72 -19.57
CA ARG A 315 -12.16 11.22 -20.46
C ARG A 315 -12.26 10.34 -21.70
N PRO A 316 -13.37 9.56 -21.82
CA PRO A 316 -14.47 9.39 -20.85
C PRO A 316 -14.01 8.74 -19.53
N PRO A 317 -14.80 8.83 -18.42
CA PRO A 317 -14.48 8.15 -17.17
C PRO A 317 -14.32 6.65 -17.40
N LEU A 318 -13.26 6.07 -16.81
CA LEU A 318 -12.82 4.71 -17.12
C LEU A 318 -13.72 3.66 -16.44
N THR A 319 -14.25 2.73 -17.21
CA THR A 319 -14.77 1.46 -16.72
C THR A 319 -13.58 0.67 -16.17
N THR A 320 -13.68 0.17 -14.96
CA THR A 320 -12.53 -0.40 -14.26
C THR A 320 -12.94 -1.48 -13.26
N VAL A 321 -12.00 -2.33 -12.89
CA VAL A 321 -12.19 -3.32 -11.83
C VAL A 321 -11.77 -2.69 -10.50
N ARG A 322 -12.69 -2.65 -9.55
CA ARG A 322 -12.42 -2.10 -8.21
C ARG A 322 -11.56 -3.05 -7.40
N GLN A 323 -10.48 -2.49 -6.85
CA GLN A 323 -9.71 -3.04 -5.76
C GLN A 323 -9.97 -2.18 -4.52
N PRO A 324 -10.58 -2.72 -3.44
CA PRO A 324 -10.90 -1.94 -2.24
C PRO A 324 -9.66 -1.75 -1.35
N VAL A 325 -8.68 -0.98 -1.86
CA VAL A 325 -7.33 -0.86 -1.27
C VAL A 325 -7.37 -0.37 0.18
N GLU A 326 -8.24 0.60 0.49
CA GLU A 326 -8.38 1.17 1.83
C GLU A 326 -8.89 0.12 2.83
N GLU A 327 -9.88 -0.70 2.44
CA GLU A 327 -10.44 -1.78 3.26
C GLU A 327 -9.43 -2.92 3.43
N MET A 328 -8.71 -3.26 2.35
CA MET A 328 -7.61 -4.25 2.40
C MET A 328 -6.51 -3.80 3.36
N ALA A 329 -6.12 -2.52 3.32
CA ALA A 329 -5.10 -1.96 4.21
C ALA A 329 -5.59 -1.90 5.68
N ALA A 330 -6.86 -1.60 5.91
CA ALA A 330 -7.47 -1.67 7.24
C ALA A 330 -7.48 -3.10 7.78
N GLU A 331 -7.84 -4.09 6.97
CA GLU A 331 -7.83 -5.51 7.33
C GLU A 331 -6.41 -6.03 7.59
N MET A 332 -5.44 -5.66 6.75
CA MET A 332 -4.02 -5.94 6.98
C MET A 332 -3.56 -5.41 8.34
N THR A 333 -3.99 -4.19 8.69
CA THR A 333 -3.67 -3.58 9.98
C THR A 333 -4.36 -4.31 11.13
N ARG A 334 -5.61 -4.72 10.96
CA ARG A 334 -6.34 -5.55 11.94
C ARG A 334 -5.62 -6.86 12.22
N LEU A 335 -5.20 -7.57 11.17
CA LEU A 335 -4.45 -8.82 11.29
C LEU A 335 -3.14 -8.63 12.06
N LEU A 336 -2.43 -7.51 11.83
CA LEU A 336 -1.21 -7.22 12.59
C LEU A 336 -1.52 -6.99 14.08
N LEU A 337 -2.53 -6.18 14.41
CA LEU A 337 -2.88 -5.93 15.80
C LEU A 337 -3.37 -7.21 16.51
N ASP A 338 -4.11 -8.07 15.82
CA ASP A 338 -4.50 -9.39 16.34
C ASP A 338 -3.28 -10.29 16.61
N ARG A 339 -2.29 -10.27 15.70
CA ARG A 339 -1.03 -11.00 15.87
C ARG A 339 -0.24 -10.50 17.07
N LEU A 340 -0.17 -9.17 17.25
CA LEU A 340 0.49 -8.55 18.42
C LEU A 340 -0.21 -8.88 19.74
N ALA A 341 -1.52 -9.02 19.73
CA ALA A 341 -2.29 -9.42 20.91
C ALA A 341 -2.17 -10.93 21.21
N ARG A 342 -1.99 -11.76 20.17
CA ARG A 342 -1.94 -13.22 20.23
C ARG A 342 -0.78 -13.75 19.40
N PRO A 343 0.47 -13.68 19.88
CA PRO A 343 1.68 -14.00 19.09
C PRO A 343 1.75 -15.43 18.56
N THR A 344 1.06 -16.37 19.21
CA THR A 344 1.03 -17.80 18.85
C THR A 344 -0.06 -18.17 17.83
N SER A 345 -0.91 -17.22 17.41
CA SER A 345 -1.94 -17.47 16.40
C SER A 345 -1.31 -17.90 15.07
N PRO A 346 -1.93 -18.82 14.32
CA PRO A 346 -1.44 -19.19 13.00
C PRO A 346 -1.49 -18.01 12.02
N ALA A 347 -0.68 -18.07 10.95
CA ALA A 347 -0.79 -17.14 9.85
C ALA A 347 -2.17 -17.26 9.17
N THR A 348 -2.75 -16.12 8.82
CA THR A 348 -4.10 -16.03 8.24
C THR A 348 -4.01 -15.25 6.93
N SER A 349 -4.74 -15.71 5.91
CA SER A 349 -4.90 -14.98 4.65
C SER A 349 -6.35 -14.52 4.50
N VAL A 350 -6.53 -13.29 4.00
CA VAL A 350 -7.83 -12.73 3.63
C VAL A 350 -7.77 -12.32 2.16
N ILE A 351 -8.66 -12.89 1.35
CA ILE A 351 -8.76 -12.60 -0.07
C ILE A 351 -10.02 -11.79 -0.31
N PHE A 352 -9.86 -10.62 -0.91
CA PHE A 352 -10.96 -9.75 -1.28
C PHE A 352 -11.46 -10.08 -2.68
N GLU A 353 -12.75 -9.92 -2.91
CA GLU A 353 -13.38 -10.09 -4.21
C GLU A 353 -13.36 -8.78 -4.99
N PRO A 354 -13.01 -8.79 -6.28
CA PRO A 354 -13.07 -7.62 -7.15
C PRO A 354 -14.50 -7.35 -7.64
N GLU A 355 -14.77 -6.10 -7.99
CA GLU A 355 -16.04 -5.67 -8.56
C GLU A 355 -15.80 -4.86 -9.85
N LEU A 356 -16.57 -5.11 -10.91
CA LEU A 356 -16.53 -4.27 -12.11
C LEU A 356 -17.38 -3.01 -11.92
N VAL A 357 -16.76 -1.85 -12.13
CA VAL A 357 -17.40 -0.54 -12.08
C VAL A 357 -17.53 0.00 -13.50
N VAL A 358 -18.73 -0.12 -14.07
CA VAL A 358 -19.01 0.34 -15.42
C VAL A 358 -19.17 1.86 -15.47
N ARG A 359 -18.46 2.49 -16.41
CA ARG A 359 -18.51 3.94 -16.70
C ARG A 359 -18.59 4.21 -18.20
N GLY A 360 -17.92 5.25 -18.68
CA GLY A 360 -18.07 5.73 -20.05
C GLY A 360 -17.09 5.16 -21.07
N SER A 361 -16.05 4.42 -20.67
CA SER A 361 -14.98 3.98 -21.57
C SER A 361 -15.18 2.57 -22.14
N ALA A 362 -16.14 1.82 -21.60
CA ALA A 362 -16.47 0.48 -22.10
C ALA A 362 -17.90 0.09 -21.75
#